data_0eed3beecdc0767776aa04a5ede71df0
#
_entry.id   0eed3beecdc0767776aa04a5ede71df0
#
_cell.length_a   1.000
_cell.length_b   1.000
_cell.length_c   1.000
_cell.angle_alpha   90.00
_cell.angle_beta   90.00
_cell.angle_gamma   90.00
#
_symmetry.space_group_name_H-M   'P 1'
#
loop_
_entity.id
_entity.type
_entity.pdbx_description
1 polymer ?
#
loop_
_entity_poly.entity_id
_entity_poly.type
_entity_poly.pdbx_seq_one_letter_code
_entity_poly.pdbx_strand_id
1 'polypeptide(L)'
;MSALNPDSVVILITGGNTGIGFGIASRLAKELPKSHVIIGSRVAAAGEAAASSLASLGHSVSSVQLDLRSDESIAAAVKDIETKYGRLDVLINNAGVLLDGFEPQWTTRQLFTETFSTNVFGTATVTEECLPLLKLSKLPRIIFISSRMGSLSEATNKETIFYAADYKVYDASKAAVNILALNYARILEEHGGLVNVVCPGLVDTKLLRGMPGGAPPEVGAQRVVEIVLAGKDGPNATFSDKNGPVPW
;
A
#
# COMPACT_ATOMS: atom_id res chain seq x y z
N MET A 1 19.99 9.63 17.89
CA MET A 1 19.73 8.99 16.58
C MET A 1 20.75 9.55 15.61
N SER A 2 21.54 8.73 14.91
CA SER A 2 22.40 9.23 13.83
C SER A 2 21.50 9.78 12.72
N ALA A 3 21.87 10.95 12.17
CA ALA A 3 21.16 11.53 11.04
C ALA A 3 21.08 10.50 9.90
N LEU A 4 19.91 10.38 9.27
CA LEU A 4 19.74 9.51 8.11
C LEU A 4 20.71 9.93 7.02
N ASN A 5 21.33 8.97 6.33
CA ASN A 5 22.16 9.29 5.18
C ASN A 5 21.31 10.05 4.15
N PRO A 6 21.72 11.26 3.68
CA PRO A 6 20.95 12.05 2.70
C PRO A 6 20.55 11.30 1.43
N ASP A 7 21.33 10.27 1.05
CA ASP A 7 21.07 9.43 -0.11
C ASP A 7 20.16 8.23 0.18
N SER A 8 19.68 8.07 1.43
CA SER A 8 18.75 6.99 1.76
C SER A 8 17.37 7.24 1.17
N VAL A 9 16.77 6.21 0.59
CA VAL A 9 15.38 6.23 0.10
C VAL A 9 14.43 6.09 1.31
N VAL A 10 13.57 7.07 1.54
CA VAL A 10 12.56 7.07 2.62
C VAL A 10 11.26 6.47 2.10
N ILE A 11 10.80 5.40 2.73
CA ILE A 11 9.67 4.59 2.28
C ILE A 11 8.62 4.51 3.38
N LEU A 12 7.39 4.94 3.12
CA LEU A 12 6.24 4.72 4.01
C LEU A 12 5.38 3.58 3.47
N ILE A 13 5.01 2.63 4.34
CA ILE A 13 4.11 1.51 4.01
C ILE A 13 2.91 1.56 4.95
N THR A 14 1.72 1.88 4.43
CA THR A 14 0.49 1.85 5.22
C THR A 14 0.10 0.40 5.53
N GLY A 15 -0.28 0.10 6.78
CA GLY A 15 -0.55 -1.27 7.22
C GLY A 15 0.67 -2.20 7.13
N GLY A 16 1.87 -1.65 7.32
CA GLY A 16 3.14 -2.35 7.18
C GLY A 16 3.49 -3.34 8.32
N ASN A 17 2.66 -3.41 9.35
CA ASN A 17 2.95 -4.21 10.54
C ASN A 17 2.56 -5.70 10.44
N THR A 18 1.91 -6.14 9.36
CA THR A 18 1.45 -7.53 9.17
C THR A 18 1.23 -7.87 7.70
N GLY A 19 1.11 -9.15 7.38
CA GLY A 19 0.74 -9.65 6.07
C GLY A 19 1.63 -9.12 4.94
N ILE A 20 1.01 -8.73 3.81
CA ILE A 20 1.70 -8.25 2.61
C ILE A 20 2.57 -7.03 2.95
N GLY A 21 2.05 -6.07 3.73
CA GLY A 21 2.79 -4.87 4.10
C GLY A 21 4.07 -5.17 4.88
N PHE A 22 4.04 -6.14 5.79
CA PHE A 22 5.23 -6.58 6.51
C PHE A 22 6.21 -7.32 5.59
N GLY A 23 5.70 -8.17 4.67
CA GLY A 23 6.52 -8.82 3.65
C GLY A 23 7.24 -7.81 2.75
N ILE A 24 6.55 -6.74 2.34
CA ILE A 24 7.15 -5.64 1.57
C ILE A 24 8.22 -4.93 2.41
N ALA A 25 7.92 -4.58 3.67
CA ALA A 25 8.86 -3.90 4.58
C ALA A 25 10.13 -4.72 4.78
N SER A 26 10.00 -6.00 5.08
CA SER A 26 11.11 -6.93 5.28
C SER A 26 12.00 -7.03 4.04
N ARG A 27 11.40 -7.22 2.87
CA ARG A 27 12.14 -7.35 1.62
C ARG A 27 12.85 -6.06 1.22
N LEU A 28 12.15 -4.91 1.26
CA LEU A 28 12.76 -3.62 0.91
C LEU A 28 13.90 -3.25 1.87
N ALA A 29 13.73 -3.48 3.17
CA ALA A 29 14.79 -3.22 4.14
C ALA A 29 16.05 -4.08 3.89
N LYS A 30 15.88 -5.30 3.39
CA LYS A 30 16.97 -6.23 3.04
C LYS A 30 17.57 -5.95 1.66
N GLU A 31 16.71 -5.77 0.63
CA GLU A 31 17.11 -5.73 -0.78
C GLU A 31 17.48 -4.32 -1.26
N LEU A 32 17.14 -3.28 -0.49
CA LEU A 32 17.51 -1.88 -0.73
C LEU A 32 18.31 -1.33 0.47
N PRO A 33 19.60 -1.66 0.64
CA PRO A 33 20.38 -1.34 1.85
C PRO A 33 20.48 0.16 2.18
N LYS A 34 20.30 1.03 1.16
CA LYS A 34 20.23 2.49 1.34
C LYS A 34 18.79 2.97 1.45
N SER A 35 17.93 2.25 2.16
CA SER A 35 16.56 2.68 2.45
C SER A 35 16.34 2.85 3.95
N HIS A 36 15.34 3.67 4.28
CA HIS A 36 14.72 3.71 5.59
C HIS A 36 13.24 3.40 5.42
N VAL A 37 12.79 2.30 6.01
CA VAL A 37 11.40 1.85 5.90
C VAL A 37 10.62 2.30 7.12
N ILE A 38 9.51 2.99 6.90
CA ILE A 38 8.58 3.46 7.93
C ILE A 38 7.33 2.58 7.87
N ILE A 39 7.09 1.83 8.93
CA ILE A 39 5.90 1.00 9.09
C ILE A 39 4.76 1.85 9.64
N GLY A 40 3.78 2.20 8.80
CA GLY A 40 2.52 2.79 9.23
C GLY A 40 1.61 1.72 9.83
N SER A 41 1.16 1.91 11.07
CA SER A 41 0.29 0.96 11.76
C SER A 41 -0.78 1.68 12.57
N ARG A 42 -2.05 1.25 12.46
CA ARG A 42 -3.15 1.79 13.25
C ARG A 42 -2.91 1.65 14.76
N VAL A 43 -2.35 0.53 15.18
CA VAL A 43 -2.00 0.25 16.57
C VAL A 43 -0.50 0.48 16.74
N ALA A 44 -0.11 1.51 17.49
CA ALA A 44 1.28 1.93 17.67
C ALA A 44 2.18 0.77 18.14
N ALA A 45 1.78 0.05 19.20
CA ALA A 45 2.56 -1.07 19.73
C ALA A 45 2.79 -2.19 18.70
N ALA A 46 1.83 -2.45 17.80
CA ALA A 46 2.01 -3.45 16.75
C ALA A 46 2.99 -2.97 15.66
N GLY A 47 2.99 -1.67 15.36
CA GLY A 47 3.96 -1.05 14.47
C GLY A 47 5.38 -1.10 15.06
N GLU A 48 5.52 -0.74 16.32
CA GLU A 48 6.79 -0.78 17.05
C GLU A 48 7.38 -2.19 17.13
N ALA A 49 6.56 -3.19 17.43
CA ALA A 49 6.99 -4.59 17.48
C ALA A 49 7.49 -5.06 16.10
N ALA A 50 6.76 -4.73 15.03
CA ALA A 50 7.16 -5.07 13.67
C ALA A 50 8.45 -4.37 13.25
N ALA A 51 8.58 -3.06 13.53
CA ALA A 51 9.80 -2.30 13.24
C ALA A 51 11.01 -2.84 14.02
N SER A 52 10.83 -3.12 15.33
CA SER A 52 11.89 -3.66 16.18
C SER A 52 12.37 -5.03 15.72
N SER A 53 11.47 -5.88 15.22
CA SER A 53 11.86 -7.19 14.68
C SER A 53 12.79 -7.09 13.48
N LEU A 54 12.58 -6.13 12.58
CA LEU A 54 13.43 -5.88 11.43
C LEU A 54 14.71 -5.12 11.83
N ALA A 55 14.62 -4.17 12.74
CA ALA A 55 15.77 -3.43 13.25
C ALA A 55 16.77 -4.34 13.98
N SER A 56 16.28 -5.37 14.69
CA SER A 56 17.16 -6.36 15.35
C SER A 56 18.00 -7.18 14.37
N LEU A 57 17.61 -7.22 13.09
CA LEU A 57 18.37 -7.83 11.99
C LEU A 57 19.36 -6.85 11.33
N GLY A 58 19.50 -5.64 11.88
CA GLY A 58 20.41 -4.61 11.37
C GLY A 58 19.81 -3.72 10.26
N HIS A 59 18.50 -3.81 10.01
CA HIS A 59 17.82 -2.99 9.00
C HIS A 59 17.41 -1.61 9.52
N SER A 60 17.40 -0.61 8.64
CA SER A 60 16.95 0.76 8.95
C SER A 60 15.44 0.85 8.86
N VAL A 61 14.75 0.61 9.97
CA VAL A 61 13.28 0.56 10.04
C VAL A 61 12.80 1.32 11.27
N SER A 62 11.70 2.05 11.10
CA SER A 62 10.95 2.69 12.19
C SER A 62 9.45 2.47 12.02
N SER A 63 8.66 2.92 12.97
CA SER A 63 7.20 2.91 12.85
C SER A 63 6.61 4.28 13.12
N VAL A 64 5.40 4.49 12.60
CA VAL A 64 4.53 5.64 12.89
C VAL A 64 3.11 5.14 13.11
N GLN A 65 2.41 5.71 14.10
CA GLN A 65 0.99 5.43 14.24
C GLN A 65 0.25 6.07 13.07
N LEU A 66 -0.55 5.28 12.34
CA LEU A 66 -1.27 5.73 11.15
C LEU A 66 -2.58 4.97 11.02
N ASP A 67 -3.68 5.62 11.39
CA ASP A 67 -5.04 5.14 11.17
C ASP A 67 -5.65 5.88 9.96
N LEU A 68 -5.90 5.16 8.88
CA LEU A 68 -6.49 5.72 7.66
C LEU A 68 -7.95 6.18 7.83
N ARG A 69 -8.57 5.95 8.99
CA ARG A 69 -9.92 6.40 9.32
C ARG A 69 -9.94 7.68 10.16
N SER A 70 -8.77 8.27 10.43
CA SER A 70 -8.64 9.52 11.19
C SER A 70 -7.70 10.47 10.46
N ASP A 71 -8.25 11.59 10.01
CA ASP A 71 -7.49 12.65 9.35
C ASP A 71 -6.43 13.23 10.30
N GLU A 72 -6.75 13.32 11.61
CA GLU A 72 -5.79 13.76 12.62
C GLU A 72 -4.60 12.79 12.75
N SER A 73 -4.87 11.48 12.70
CA SER A 73 -3.81 10.47 12.74
C SER A 73 -2.93 10.53 11.49
N ILE A 74 -3.53 10.75 10.32
CA ILE A 74 -2.82 10.89 9.06
C ILE A 74 -1.93 12.13 9.10
N ALA A 75 -2.48 13.30 9.45
CA ALA A 75 -1.74 14.54 9.55
C ALA A 75 -0.57 14.46 10.54
N ALA A 76 -0.80 13.86 11.72
CA ALA A 76 0.24 13.66 12.73
C ALA A 76 1.37 12.74 12.21
N ALA A 77 1.04 11.66 11.52
CA ALA A 77 2.02 10.74 10.93
C ALA A 77 2.86 11.44 9.86
N VAL A 78 2.25 12.19 8.96
CA VAL A 78 2.96 12.92 7.90
C VAL A 78 3.85 14.00 8.49
N LYS A 79 3.38 14.71 9.53
CA LYS A 79 4.19 15.71 10.24
C LYS A 79 5.40 15.12 10.94
N ASP A 80 5.26 13.92 11.52
CA ASP A 80 6.39 13.19 12.13
C ASP A 80 7.42 12.82 11.06
N ILE A 81 6.97 12.33 9.88
CA ILE A 81 7.83 12.00 8.75
C ILE A 81 8.54 13.25 8.22
N GLU A 82 7.83 14.35 8.04
CA GLU A 82 8.39 15.64 7.63
C GLU A 82 9.51 16.08 8.59
N THR A 83 9.22 16.05 9.88
CA THR A 83 10.16 16.49 10.92
C THR A 83 11.43 15.66 10.98
N LYS A 84 11.31 14.34 10.79
CA LYS A 84 12.44 13.40 10.92
C LYS A 84 13.26 13.27 9.65
N TYR A 85 12.61 13.34 8.48
CA TYR A 85 13.24 12.98 7.21
C TYR A 85 13.21 14.09 6.15
N GLY A 86 12.34 15.08 6.30
CA GLY A 86 12.21 16.24 5.40
C GLY A 86 11.63 15.91 4.01
N ARG A 87 11.45 14.64 3.66
CA ARG A 87 10.90 14.18 2.38
C ARG A 87 10.36 12.76 2.51
N LEU A 88 9.62 12.35 1.50
CA LEU A 88 9.22 10.97 1.27
C LEU A 88 9.57 10.56 -0.17
N ASP A 89 10.22 9.43 -0.37
CA ASP A 89 10.60 8.99 -1.72
C ASP A 89 9.64 7.94 -2.28
N VAL A 90 9.07 7.09 -1.41
CA VAL A 90 8.12 6.03 -1.80
C VAL A 90 6.96 5.97 -0.82
N LEU A 91 5.73 6.05 -1.33
CA LEU A 91 4.51 5.74 -0.59
C LEU A 91 3.94 4.42 -1.10
N ILE A 92 3.75 3.44 -0.21
CA ILE A 92 3.07 2.18 -0.52
C ILE A 92 1.74 2.14 0.21
N ASN A 93 0.68 2.41 -0.52
CA ASN A 93 -0.70 2.33 -0.07
C ASN A 93 -1.16 0.87 -0.02
N ASN A 94 -0.80 0.19 1.07
CA ASN A 94 -1.07 -1.23 1.26
C ASN A 94 -2.25 -1.50 2.20
N ALA A 95 -2.53 -0.64 3.17
CA ALA A 95 -3.62 -0.85 4.10
C ALA A 95 -4.97 -0.99 3.39
N GLY A 96 -5.77 -1.96 3.82
CA GLY A 96 -7.09 -2.20 3.27
C GLY A 96 -7.87 -3.23 4.07
N VAL A 97 -9.17 -3.26 3.84
CA VAL A 97 -10.12 -4.20 4.46
C VAL A 97 -10.98 -4.87 3.39
N LEU A 98 -11.41 -6.09 3.67
CA LEU A 98 -12.43 -6.84 2.97
C LEU A 98 -13.51 -7.20 4.00
N LEU A 99 -14.69 -6.64 3.87
CA LEU A 99 -15.77 -6.78 4.85
C LEU A 99 -17.00 -7.50 4.27
N ASP A 100 -17.07 -7.65 2.95
CA ASP A 100 -18.13 -8.38 2.26
C ASP A 100 -18.21 -9.81 2.78
N GLY A 101 -19.43 -10.25 3.13
CA GLY A 101 -19.70 -11.59 3.65
C GLY A 101 -19.31 -11.84 5.12
N PHE A 102 -18.63 -10.89 5.77
CA PHE A 102 -18.19 -11.06 7.17
C PHE A 102 -19.02 -10.29 8.19
N GLU A 103 -19.85 -9.34 7.74
CA GLU A 103 -20.67 -8.49 8.61
C GLU A 103 -22.15 -8.55 8.17
N PRO A 104 -22.81 -9.73 8.34
CA PRO A 104 -24.16 -9.96 7.80
C PRO A 104 -25.24 -9.07 8.42
N GLN A 105 -24.95 -8.47 9.59
CA GLN A 105 -25.86 -7.55 10.29
C GLN A 105 -25.80 -6.12 9.72
N TRP A 106 -24.82 -5.78 8.90
CA TRP A 106 -24.69 -4.43 8.36
C TRP A 106 -25.60 -4.21 7.15
N THR A 107 -26.17 -3.02 7.07
CA THR A 107 -26.85 -2.56 5.86
C THR A 107 -25.83 -2.35 4.74
N THR A 108 -26.28 -2.39 3.49
CA THR A 108 -25.44 -2.10 2.32
C THR A 108 -24.69 -0.77 2.50
N ARG A 109 -25.38 0.29 2.98
CA ARG A 109 -24.74 1.60 3.20
C ARG A 109 -23.63 1.53 4.26
N GLN A 110 -23.84 0.83 5.36
CA GLN A 110 -22.81 0.66 6.38
C GLN A 110 -21.60 -0.07 5.81
N LEU A 111 -21.80 -1.15 5.07
CA LEU A 111 -20.73 -1.92 4.44
C LEU A 111 -19.89 -1.06 3.48
N PHE A 112 -20.56 -0.27 2.62
CA PHE A 112 -19.89 0.70 1.74
C PHE A 112 -19.11 1.74 2.54
N THR A 113 -19.73 2.37 3.54
CA THR A 113 -19.10 3.41 4.35
C THR A 113 -17.82 2.88 5.02
N GLU A 114 -17.89 1.73 5.68
CA GLU A 114 -16.77 1.17 6.43
C GLU A 114 -15.62 0.72 5.50
N THR A 115 -15.95 0.10 4.38
CA THR A 115 -14.94 -0.34 3.39
C THR A 115 -14.28 0.86 2.72
N PHE A 116 -15.06 1.83 2.24
CA PHE A 116 -14.55 3.01 1.55
C PHE A 116 -13.79 3.95 2.48
N SER A 117 -14.18 4.05 3.75
CA SER A 117 -13.46 4.86 4.75
C SER A 117 -11.98 4.45 4.84
N THR A 118 -11.67 3.16 4.77
CA THR A 118 -10.28 2.69 4.79
C THR A 118 -9.69 2.63 3.38
N ASN A 119 -10.35 1.91 2.45
CA ASN A 119 -9.74 1.55 1.18
C ASN A 119 -9.63 2.73 0.21
N VAL A 120 -10.53 3.71 0.31
CA VAL A 120 -10.63 4.82 -0.64
C VAL A 120 -10.34 6.16 0.02
N PHE A 121 -11.14 6.56 1.00
CA PHE A 121 -11.02 7.89 1.61
C PHE A 121 -9.68 8.03 2.34
N GLY A 122 -9.37 7.13 3.27
CA GLY A 122 -8.10 7.19 3.99
C GLY A 122 -6.89 7.01 3.08
N THR A 123 -6.99 6.16 2.04
CA THR A 123 -5.92 6.00 1.04
C THR A 123 -5.71 7.29 0.23
N ALA A 124 -6.78 7.97 -0.16
CA ALA A 124 -6.69 9.26 -0.85
C ALA A 124 -6.13 10.33 0.09
N THR A 125 -6.66 10.46 1.32
CA THR A 125 -6.22 11.45 2.30
C THR A 125 -4.73 11.31 2.61
N VAL A 126 -4.24 10.10 2.93
CA VAL A 126 -2.81 9.92 3.22
C VAL A 126 -1.94 10.20 2.00
N THR A 127 -2.42 9.93 0.79
CA THR A 127 -1.69 10.24 -0.43
C THR A 127 -1.59 11.75 -0.64
N GLU A 128 -2.70 12.49 -0.49
CA GLU A 128 -2.71 13.97 -0.57
C GLU A 128 -1.78 14.60 0.46
N GLU A 129 -1.87 14.18 1.73
CA GLU A 129 -1.01 14.70 2.80
C GLU A 129 0.49 14.40 2.54
N CYS A 130 0.81 13.28 1.89
CA CYS A 130 2.18 12.93 1.52
C CYS A 130 2.68 13.62 0.25
N LEU A 131 1.82 14.16 -0.64
CA LEU A 131 2.24 14.78 -1.90
C LEU A 131 3.30 15.86 -1.74
N PRO A 132 3.22 16.80 -0.76
CA PRO A 132 4.26 17.81 -0.58
C PRO A 132 5.64 17.19 -0.32
N LEU A 133 5.71 16.13 0.49
CA LEU A 133 6.96 15.44 0.79
C LEU A 133 7.47 14.58 -0.38
N LEU A 134 6.56 13.97 -1.13
CA LEU A 134 6.88 13.21 -2.34
C LEU A 134 7.48 14.12 -3.43
N LYS A 135 6.93 15.33 -3.61
CA LYS A 135 7.44 16.31 -4.58
C LYS A 135 8.85 16.81 -4.26
N LEU A 136 9.35 16.62 -3.04
CA LEU A 136 10.74 16.90 -2.65
C LEU A 136 11.70 15.76 -2.98
N SER A 137 11.19 14.61 -3.38
CA SER A 137 12.00 13.46 -3.81
C SER A 137 12.60 13.69 -5.20
N LYS A 138 13.79 13.16 -5.42
CA LYS A 138 14.41 13.11 -6.75
C LYS A 138 13.70 12.11 -7.70
N LEU A 139 12.97 11.14 -7.11
CA LEU A 139 12.20 10.13 -7.84
C LEU A 139 11.00 9.72 -6.98
N PRO A 140 9.93 10.51 -6.96
CA PRO A 140 8.74 10.17 -6.19
C PRO A 140 8.04 8.94 -6.77
N ARG A 141 7.65 8.02 -5.91
CA ARG A 141 6.94 6.79 -6.30
C ARG A 141 5.75 6.55 -5.40
N ILE A 142 4.64 6.18 -6.01
CA ILE A 142 3.46 5.71 -5.28
C ILE A 142 3.06 4.35 -5.80
N ILE A 143 2.82 3.39 -4.91
CA ILE A 143 2.30 2.08 -5.26
C ILE A 143 1.01 1.85 -4.50
N PHE A 144 -0.04 1.53 -5.24
CA PHE A 144 -1.34 1.18 -4.68
C PHE A 144 -1.52 -0.34 -4.72
N ILE A 145 -1.78 -0.94 -3.57
CA ILE A 145 -2.16 -2.35 -3.50
C ILE A 145 -3.65 -2.48 -3.80
N SER A 146 -3.95 -3.04 -4.95
CA SER A 146 -5.30 -3.27 -5.43
C SER A 146 -5.57 -4.78 -5.55
N SER A 147 -6.48 -5.15 -6.42
CA SER A 147 -6.88 -6.52 -6.70
C SER A 147 -7.34 -6.64 -8.14
N ARG A 148 -7.18 -7.81 -8.77
CA ARG A 148 -7.86 -8.14 -10.04
C ARG A 148 -9.37 -7.95 -9.95
N MET A 149 -9.93 -8.08 -8.76
CA MET A 149 -11.35 -7.85 -8.48
C MET A 149 -11.77 -6.37 -8.69
N GLY A 150 -10.83 -5.41 -8.67
CA GLY A 150 -11.06 -4.01 -9.04
C GLY A 150 -10.90 -3.72 -10.54
N SER A 151 -10.60 -4.73 -11.36
CA SER A 151 -10.50 -4.60 -12.81
C SER A 151 -11.87 -4.71 -13.46
N LEU A 152 -12.28 -3.70 -14.23
CA LEU A 152 -13.55 -3.73 -14.97
C LEU A 152 -13.52 -4.79 -16.09
N SER A 153 -12.35 -5.01 -16.70
CA SER A 153 -12.16 -6.06 -17.71
C SER A 153 -12.30 -7.46 -17.11
N GLU A 154 -11.64 -7.72 -15.97
CA GLU A 154 -11.72 -9.01 -15.28
C GLU A 154 -13.13 -9.29 -14.74
N ALA A 155 -13.85 -8.26 -14.30
CA ALA A 155 -15.22 -8.39 -13.78
C ALA A 155 -16.22 -8.94 -14.81
N THR A 156 -15.92 -8.83 -16.10
CA THR A 156 -16.75 -9.38 -17.19
C THR A 156 -16.30 -10.77 -17.66
N ASN A 157 -15.16 -11.24 -17.21
CA ASN A 157 -14.58 -12.51 -17.60
C ASN A 157 -15.12 -13.66 -16.73
N LYS A 158 -15.98 -14.50 -17.30
CA LYS A 158 -16.63 -15.64 -16.64
C LYS A 158 -15.67 -16.76 -16.25
N GLU A 159 -14.46 -16.78 -16.83
CA GLU A 159 -13.46 -17.83 -16.56
C GLU A 159 -12.64 -17.53 -15.30
N THR A 160 -12.76 -16.33 -14.71
CA THR A 160 -12.01 -16.02 -13.49
C THR A 160 -12.65 -16.67 -12.26
N ILE A 161 -11.82 -17.10 -11.32
CA ILE A 161 -12.29 -17.65 -10.04
C ILE A 161 -13.10 -16.64 -9.20
N PHE A 162 -12.99 -15.35 -9.52
CA PHE A 162 -13.67 -14.26 -8.80
C PHE A 162 -15.05 -13.95 -9.36
N TYR A 163 -15.41 -14.42 -10.56
CA TYR A 163 -16.66 -14.07 -11.24
C TYR A 163 -17.91 -14.43 -10.43
N ALA A 164 -17.91 -15.58 -9.75
CA ALA A 164 -19.03 -16.04 -8.95
C ALA A 164 -19.09 -15.45 -7.53
N ALA A 165 -18.06 -14.70 -7.11
CA ALA A 165 -17.96 -14.15 -5.77
C ALA A 165 -18.69 -12.80 -5.68
N ASP A 166 -19.54 -12.62 -4.67
CA ASP A 166 -20.24 -11.35 -4.43
C ASP A 166 -19.46 -10.49 -3.42
N TYR A 167 -18.42 -9.83 -3.91
CA TYR A 167 -17.60 -8.87 -3.14
C TYR A 167 -17.77 -7.45 -3.69
N LYS A 168 -19.02 -7.08 -4.04
CA LYS A 168 -19.33 -5.82 -4.78
C LYS A 168 -18.77 -4.56 -4.12
N VAL A 169 -18.69 -4.52 -2.80
CA VAL A 169 -18.19 -3.33 -2.09
C VAL A 169 -16.68 -3.27 -2.13
N TYR A 170 -16.01 -4.40 -1.93
CA TYR A 170 -14.57 -4.50 -2.07
C TYR A 170 -14.13 -4.21 -3.50
N ASP A 171 -14.78 -4.84 -4.49
CA ASP A 171 -14.49 -4.65 -5.92
C ASP A 171 -14.62 -3.18 -6.32
N ALA A 172 -15.73 -2.53 -5.95
CA ALA A 172 -15.93 -1.11 -6.19
C ALA A 172 -14.86 -0.25 -5.52
N SER A 173 -14.44 -0.60 -4.30
CA SER A 173 -13.36 0.13 -3.60
C SER A 173 -12.02 0.00 -4.32
N LYS A 174 -11.69 -1.18 -4.86
CA LYS A 174 -10.45 -1.42 -5.59
C LYS A 174 -10.46 -0.81 -6.99
N ALA A 175 -11.61 -0.75 -7.66
CA ALA A 175 -11.77 0.02 -8.89
C ALA A 175 -11.57 1.53 -8.64
N ALA A 176 -12.09 2.06 -7.52
CA ALA A 176 -11.83 3.44 -7.11
C ALA A 176 -10.34 3.71 -6.85
N VAL A 177 -9.63 2.78 -6.20
CA VAL A 177 -8.16 2.86 -6.00
C VAL A 177 -7.42 2.88 -7.34
N ASN A 178 -7.86 2.07 -8.31
CA ASN A 178 -7.24 2.02 -9.65
C ASN A 178 -7.31 3.37 -10.36
N ILE A 179 -8.47 4.02 -10.38
CA ILE A 179 -8.60 5.34 -11.03
C ILE A 179 -7.90 6.45 -10.26
N LEU A 180 -7.84 6.39 -8.92
CA LEU A 180 -7.04 7.31 -8.11
C LEU A 180 -5.56 7.24 -8.47
N ALA A 181 -5.00 6.03 -8.64
CA ALA A 181 -3.61 5.84 -9.03
C ALA A 181 -3.29 6.54 -10.36
N LEU A 182 -4.17 6.42 -11.36
CA LEU A 182 -3.98 7.11 -12.66
C LEU A 182 -4.06 8.63 -12.52
N ASN A 183 -4.89 9.16 -11.62
CA ASN A 183 -4.91 10.59 -11.32
C ASN A 183 -3.59 11.05 -10.67
N TYR A 184 -3.08 10.32 -9.70
CA TYR A 184 -1.80 10.65 -9.05
C TYR A 184 -0.60 10.48 -9.99
N ALA A 185 -0.66 9.58 -10.97
CA ALA A 185 0.36 9.49 -12.02
C ALA A 185 0.45 10.80 -12.82
N ARG A 186 -0.70 11.39 -13.18
CA ARG A 186 -0.75 12.70 -13.87
C ARG A 186 -0.26 13.85 -12.97
N ILE A 187 -0.65 13.85 -11.68
CA ILE A 187 -0.24 14.89 -10.72
C ILE A 187 1.28 14.90 -10.50
N LEU A 188 1.92 13.74 -10.54
CA LEU A 188 3.36 13.61 -10.30
C LEU A 188 4.20 13.62 -11.58
N GLU A 189 3.59 13.71 -12.76
CA GLU A 189 4.29 13.65 -14.06
C GLU A 189 5.38 14.73 -14.18
N GLU A 190 5.07 15.99 -13.83
CA GLU A 190 6.02 17.11 -13.88
C GLU A 190 7.18 16.95 -12.88
N HIS A 191 7.03 16.08 -11.88
CA HIS A 191 8.06 15.75 -10.90
C HIS A 191 8.83 14.46 -11.25
N GLY A 192 8.61 13.89 -12.44
CA GLY A 192 9.19 12.61 -12.85
C GLY A 192 8.71 11.43 -12.01
N GLY A 193 7.53 11.53 -11.39
CA GLY A 193 6.99 10.53 -10.49
C GLY A 193 6.47 9.29 -11.20
N LEU A 194 6.60 8.14 -10.55
CA LEU A 194 6.12 6.85 -11.03
C LEU A 194 5.03 6.32 -10.11
N VAL A 195 3.83 6.12 -10.65
CA VAL A 195 2.68 5.64 -9.89
C VAL A 195 2.14 4.37 -10.51
N ASN A 196 2.01 3.31 -9.71
CA ASN A 196 1.58 2.01 -10.21
C ASN A 196 0.58 1.33 -9.29
N VAL A 197 -0.19 0.42 -9.86
CA VAL A 197 -1.12 -0.44 -9.15
C VAL A 197 -0.60 -1.88 -9.19
N VAL A 198 -0.66 -2.55 -8.05
CA VAL A 198 -0.23 -3.95 -7.92
C VAL A 198 -1.35 -4.80 -7.35
N CYS A 199 -1.67 -5.92 -8.04
CA CYS A 199 -2.44 -7.00 -7.45
C CYS A 199 -1.48 -7.99 -6.79
N PRO A 200 -1.56 -8.22 -5.47
CA PRO A 200 -0.68 -9.15 -4.77
C PRO A 200 -1.04 -10.62 -5.02
N GLY A 201 -2.18 -10.88 -5.67
CA GLY A 201 -2.79 -12.21 -5.76
C GLY A 201 -3.54 -12.61 -4.49
N LEU A 202 -3.94 -13.87 -4.42
CA LEU A 202 -4.55 -14.45 -3.22
C LEU A 202 -3.43 -14.77 -2.22
N VAL A 203 -3.41 -14.06 -1.09
CA VAL A 203 -2.32 -14.13 -0.09
C VAL A 203 -2.91 -14.44 1.27
N ASP A 204 -2.34 -15.41 1.98
CA ASP A 204 -2.75 -15.78 3.33
C ASP A 204 -2.43 -14.67 4.32
N THR A 205 -3.45 -13.89 4.63
CA THR A 205 -3.39 -12.75 5.53
C THR A 205 -4.65 -12.68 6.38
N LYS A 206 -4.62 -11.82 7.39
CA LYS A 206 -5.81 -11.53 8.21
C LYS A 206 -6.99 -11.00 7.38
N LEU A 207 -6.75 -10.46 6.19
CA LEU A 207 -7.80 -9.99 5.28
C LEU A 207 -8.70 -11.14 4.82
N LEU A 208 -8.12 -12.32 4.56
CA LEU A 208 -8.85 -13.51 4.13
C LEU A 208 -9.55 -14.26 5.26
N ARG A 209 -9.32 -13.88 6.52
CA ARG A 209 -9.94 -14.49 7.72
C ARG A 209 -9.94 -16.03 7.71
N GLY A 210 -8.84 -16.65 7.22
CA GLY A 210 -8.68 -18.10 7.17
C GLY A 210 -9.25 -18.78 5.93
N MET A 211 -9.66 -18.04 4.90
CA MET A 211 -9.97 -18.64 3.59
C MET A 211 -8.75 -19.40 3.06
N PRO A 212 -8.91 -20.65 2.60
CA PRO A 212 -7.78 -21.47 2.16
C PRO A 212 -7.24 -21.03 0.78
N GLY A 213 -6.01 -21.44 0.47
CA GLY A 213 -5.42 -21.27 -0.87
C GLY A 213 -4.59 -20.03 -1.06
N GLY A 214 -4.42 -19.19 -0.01
CA GLY A 214 -3.54 -18.01 -0.07
C GLY A 214 -2.05 -18.40 -0.13
N ALA A 215 -1.29 -17.70 -0.97
CA ALA A 215 0.18 -17.79 -0.98
C ALA A 215 0.78 -17.09 0.26
N PRO A 216 2.02 -17.40 0.64
CA PRO A 216 2.71 -16.65 1.70
C PRO A 216 2.79 -15.14 1.41
N PRO A 217 2.80 -14.27 2.45
CA PRO A 217 2.88 -12.81 2.29
C PRO A 217 4.06 -12.32 1.44
N GLU A 218 5.18 -13.00 1.48
CA GLU A 218 6.39 -12.70 0.72
C GLU A 218 6.16 -12.80 -0.80
N VAL A 219 5.28 -13.71 -1.23
CA VAL A 219 4.87 -13.85 -2.64
C VAL A 219 4.03 -12.64 -3.06
N GLY A 220 3.11 -12.18 -2.20
CA GLY A 220 2.31 -10.98 -2.46
C GLY A 220 3.15 -9.69 -2.50
N ALA A 221 4.28 -9.67 -1.80
CA ALA A 221 5.21 -8.54 -1.81
C ALA A 221 6.06 -8.45 -3.08
N GLN A 222 6.22 -9.54 -3.83
CA GLN A 222 7.20 -9.67 -4.90
C GLN A 222 7.12 -8.52 -5.92
N ARG A 223 5.95 -8.32 -6.52
CA ARG A 223 5.80 -7.32 -7.59
C ARG A 223 6.03 -5.90 -7.11
N VAL A 224 5.63 -5.58 -5.89
CA VAL A 224 5.86 -4.27 -5.27
C VAL A 224 7.37 -4.00 -5.15
N VAL A 225 8.10 -4.96 -4.64
CA VAL A 225 9.56 -4.86 -4.46
C VAL A 225 10.27 -4.70 -5.82
N GLU A 226 9.89 -5.48 -6.83
CA GLU A 226 10.44 -5.37 -8.19
C GLU A 226 10.26 -3.95 -8.75
N ILE A 227 9.06 -3.35 -8.61
CA ILE A 227 8.78 -1.98 -9.09
C ILE A 227 9.62 -0.95 -8.33
N VAL A 228 9.76 -1.08 -7.01
CA VAL A 228 10.58 -0.16 -6.21
C VAL A 228 12.06 -0.28 -6.59
N LEU A 229 12.58 -1.49 -6.79
CA LEU A 229 13.99 -1.73 -7.15
C LEU A 229 14.33 -1.28 -8.57
N ALA A 230 13.36 -1.27 -9.49
CA ALA A 230 13.58 -0.79 -10.87
C ALA A 230 13.95 0.70 -10.93
N GLY A 231 13.67 1.46 -9.88
CA GLY A 231 14.05 2.88 -9.80
C GLY A 231 13.44 3.71 -10.93
N LYS A 232 14.25 4.56 -11.56
CA LYS A 232 13.81 5.47 -12.65
C LYS A 232 13.39 4.74 -13.94
N ASP A 233 13.86 3.52 -14.14
CA ASP A 233 13.53 2.70 -15.30
C ASP A 233 12.29 1.83 -15.05
N GLY A 234 11.62 2.04 -13.91
CA GLY A 234 10.40 1.35 -13.53
C GLY A 234 9.18 1.75 -14.37
N PRO A 235 8.13 0.94 -14.32
CA PRO A 235 6.87 1.25 -14.99
C PRO A 235 6.18 2.48 -14.40
N ASN A 236 5.34 3.14 -15.20
CA ASN A 236 4.46 4.21 -14.75
C ASN A 236 3.03 4.00 -15.28
N ALA A 237 2.03 4.34 -14.49
CA ALA A 237 0.60 4.22 -14.83
C ALA A 237 0.22 2.78 -15.27
N THR A 238 0.77 1.77 -14.60
CA THR A 238 0.49 0.36 -14.91
C THR A 238 -0.28 -0.34 -13.81
N PHE A 239 -1.08 -1.32 -14.20
CA PHE A 239 -1.65 -2.31 -13.29
C PHE A 239 -1.01 -3.66 -13.59
N SER A 240 -0.40 -4.29 -12.59
CA SER A 240 0.33 -5.55 -12.78
C SER A 240 0.31 -6.44 -11.55
N ASP A 241 0.61 -7.71 -11.74
CA ASP A 241 0.91 -8.67 -10.68
C ASP A 241 2.27 -9.34 -10.94
N LYS A 242 2.59 -10.37 -10.17
CA LYS A 242 3.84 -11.13 -10.34
C LYS A 242 3.98 -11.83 -11.70
N ASN A 243 2.89 -12.00 -12.43
CA ASN A 243 2.88 -12.68 -13.73
C ASN A 243 2.90 -11.69 -14.91
N GLY A 244 2.78 -10.39 -14.64
CA GLY A 244 2.81 -9.34 -15.65
C GLY A 244 1.63 -8.38 -15.60
N PRO A 245 1.27 -7.76 -16.73
CA PRO A 245 0.17 -6.79 -16.79
C PRO A 245 -1.18 -7.39 -16.41
N VAL A 246 -1.98 -6.61 -15.70
CA VAL A 246 -3.39 -6.86 -15.42
C VAL A 246 -4.20 -5.84 -16.19
N PRO A 247 -5.28 -6.22 -16.92
CA PRO A 247 -6.15 -5.25 -17.56
C PRO A 247 -6.89 -4.41 -16.51
N TRP A 248 -7.23 -3.14 -16.89
CA TRP A 248 -7.98 -2.22 -16.03
C TRP A 248 -9.44 -2.58 -15.83
#